data_e89903747759bad07d3fc52953f6362b
#
_entry.id   e89903747759bad07d3fc52953f6362b
#
_cell.length_a   1.000
_cell.length_b   1.000
_cell.length_c   1.000
_cell.angle_alpha   90.00
_cell.angle_beta   90.00
_cell.angle_gamma   90.00
#
_symmetry.space_group_name_H-M   'P 1'
#
loop_
_entity.id
_entity.type
_entity.pdbx_description
1 polymer ?
#
loop_
_entity_poly.entity_id
_entity_poly.type
_entity_poly.pdbx_seq_one_letter_code
_entity_poly.pdbx_strand_id
1 'polypeptide(L)'
;YEIMPSLVGSEMCIRDSDVTIQAQILELMQDLQKKLGMAIIMVTHDLGVIASMCDEIIVMYGGRVCERGTADAIFYHPAHEYTKGLLRSIPKADNMNEKLIPIGGTPINLLQMPEGCAFCPRCESAMKICLKQQPAEFRVGEDHLASCWMNVKEIYEAQEGGSNEQ
;
A
#
# COMPACT_ATOMS: atom_id res chain seq x y z
N TYR A 1 48.44 -2.30 4.09
CA TYR A 1 47.11 -2.93 3.90
C TYR A 1 46.16 -2.65 5.06
N GLU A 2 46.05 -1.37 5.46
CA GLU A 2 45.13 -0.91 6.55
C GLU A 2 44.06 0.04 6.04
N ILE A 3 43.58 -0.13 4.81
CA ILE A 3 42.59 0.77 4.19
C ILE A 3 41.15 0.25 4.32
N MET A 4 40.95 -1.03 4.67
CA MET A 4 39.63 -1.64 4.71
C MET A 4 38.72 -1.25 5.90
N PRO A 5 39.20 -0.99 7.12
CA PRO A 5 38.31 -0.62 8.24
C PRO A 5 37.70 0.77 8.10
N SER A 6 38.37 1.72 7.43
CA SER A 6 37.92 3.09 7.29
C SER A 6 36.85 3.26 6.21
N LEU A 7 36.86 2.42 5.16
CA LEU A 7 35.85 2.43 4.09
C LEU A 7 34.50 1.86 4.57
N VAL A 8 34.51 0.81 5.38
CA VAL A 8 33.30 0.24 5.96
C VAL A 8 32.64 1.24 6.93
N GLY A 9 33.38 1.98 7.68
CA GLY A 9 32.87 3.05 8.54
C GLY A 9 32.24 4.22 7.77
N SER A 10 32.81 4.57 6.60
CA SER A 10 32.29 5.66 5.78
C SER A 10 30.99 5.28 5.05
N GLU A 11 30.80 4.04 4.64
CA GLU A 11 29.55 3.58 4.02
C GLU A 11 28.39 3.53 5.03
N MET A 12 28.64 3.16 6.27
CA MET A 12 27.63 3.23 7.33
C MET A 12 27.24 4.69 7.64
N CYS A 13 28.20 5.60 7.70
CA CYS A 13 27.91 7.03 7.91
C CYS A 13 27.12 7.65 6.76
N ILE A 14 27.34 7.23 5.51
CA ILE A 14 26.61 7.74 4.34
C ILE A 14 25.14 7.29 4.39
N ARG A 15 24.87 6.05 4.72
CA ARG A 15 23.47 5.54 4.83
C ARG A 15 22.69 6.23 5.95
N ASP A 16 23.32 6.43 7.11
CA ASP A 16 22.68 7.11 8.24
C ASP A 16 22.44 8.59 7.94
N SER A 17 23.32 9.26 7.20
CA SER A 17 23.11 10.65 6.77
C SER A 17 22.00 10.77 5.75
N ASP A 18 21.80 9.81 4.85
CA ASP A 18 20.73 9.84 3.86
C ASP A 18 19.35 9.73 4.54
N VAL A 19 19.20 8.86 5.54
CA VAL A 19 17.95 8.73 6.31
C VAL A 19 17.66 10.00 7.11
N THR A 20 18.68 10.60 7.72
CA THR A 20 18.54 11.84 8.48
C THR A 20 18.16 13.01 7.58
N ILE A 21 18.78 13.13 6.41
CA ILE A 21 18.45 14.17 5.41
C ILE A 21 17.01 13.96 4.88
N GLN A 22 16.62 12.72 4.60
CA GLN A 22 15.25 12.41 4.19
C GLN A 22 14.24 12.87 5.25
N ALA A 23 14.46 12.56 6.51
CA ALA A 23 13.58 13.00 7.60
C ALA A 23 13.47 14.53 7.69
N GLN A 24 14.60 15.24 7.58
CA GLN A 24 14.62 16.71 7.59
C GLN A 24 13.86 17.33 6.41
N ILE A 25 13.99 16.74 5.21
CA ILE A 25 13.24 17.19 4.02
C ILE A 25 11.75 17.00 4.23
N LEU A 26 11.32 15.85 4.78
CA LEU A 26 9.91 15.56 5.04
C LEU A 26 9.32 16.55 6.07
N GLU A 27 10.06 16.85 7.13
CA GLU A 27 9.67 17.84 8.15
C GLU A 27 9.54 19.24 7.53
N LEU A 28 10.51 19.65 6.69
CA LEU A 28 10.43 20.91 5.97
C LEU A 28 9.22 20.99 5.03
N MET A 29 8.89 19.90 4.33
CA MET A 29 7.72 19.83 3.47
C MET A 29 6.42 19.99 4.27
N GLN A 30 6.30 19.33 5.43
CA GLN A 30 5.14 19.49 6.33
C GLN A 30 5.02 20.94 6.84
N ASP A 31 6.12 21.56 7.21
CA ASP A 31 6.15 22.96 7.63
C ASP A 31 5.70 23.92 6.53
N LEU A 32 6.15 23.70 5.31
CA LEU A 32 5.75 24.50 4.15
C LEU A 32 4.26 24.29 3.83
N GLN A 33 3.78 23.06 3.90
CA GLN A 33 2.36 22.72 3.72
C GLN A 33 1.48 23.53 4.69
N LYS A 34 1.83 23.50 5.98
CA LYS A 34 1.11 24.22 7.02
C LYS A 34 1.16 25.74 6.84
N LYS A 35 2.35 26.28 6.51
CA LYS A 35 2.55 27.74 6.37
C LYS A 35 1.87 28.31 5.13
N LEU A 36 1.86 27.57 4.02
CA LEU A 36 1.35 28.04 2.74
C LEU A 36 -0.06 27.54 2.42
N GLY A 37 -0.60 26.60 3.21
CA GLY A 37 -1.92 26.00 2.97
C GLY A 37 -1.99 25.22 1.66
N MET A 38 -0.87 24.61 1.23
CA MET A 38 -0.77 23.90 -0.04
C MET A 38 -1.08 22.41 0.13
N ALA A 39 -1.64 21.78 -0.91
CA ALA A 39 -1.74 20.34 -0.99
C ALA A 39 -0.44 19.75 -1.58
N ILE A 40 -0.02 18.58 -1.07
CA ILE A 40 1.15 17.84 -1.55
C ILE A 40 0.69 16.51 -2.09
N ILE A 41 1.08 16.19 -3.33
CA ILE A 41 0.92 14.83 -3.88
C ILE A 41 2.30 14.17 -3.85
N MET A 42 2.40 13.06 -3.11
CA MET A 42 3.64 12.29 -2.98
C MET A 42 3.52 10.96 -3.70
N VAL A 43 4.49 10.64 -4.55
CA VAL A 43 4.62 9.33 -5.20
C VAL A 43 5.82 8.63 -4.61
N THR A 44 5.60 7.57 -3.87
CA THR A 44 6.66 6.83 -3.17
C THR A 44 6.29 5.36 -3.03
N HIS A 45 7.27 4.52 -2.78
CA HIS A 45 7.10 3.13 -2.37
C HIS A 45 7.45 2.92 -0.89
N ASP A 46 7.79 3.97 -0.17
CA ASP A 46 8.13 3.92 1.25
C ASP A 46 6.86 4.12 2.09
N LEU A 47 6.37 3.03 2.66
CA LEU A 47 5.16 3.02 3.47
C LEU A 47 5.33 3.75 4.82
N GLY A 48 6.57 3.85 5.34
CA GLY A 48 6.87 4.64 6.54
C GLY A 48 6.67 6.13 6.30
N VAL A 49 7.12 6.62 5.15
CA VAL A 49 6.90 8.02 4.72
C VAL A 49 5.41 8.29 4.54
N ILE A 50 4.69 7.39 3.87
CA ILE A 50 3.24 7.51 3.66
C ILE A 50 2.51 7.60 5.00
N ALA A 51 2.81 6.71 5.95
CA ALA A 51 2.17 6.66 7.26
C ALA A 51 2.38 7.94 8.08
N SER A 52 3.51 8.64 7.88
CA SER A 52 3.86 9.84 8.64
C SER A 52 3.37 11.15 8.06
N MET A 53 3.02 11.18 6.75
CA MET A 53 2.78 12.43 6.02
C MET A 53 1.44 12.52 5.29
N CYS A 54 0.82 11.38 4.95
CA CYS A 54 -0.34 11.38 4.07
C CYS A 54 -1.63 11.24 4.86
N ASP A 55 -2.59 12.11 4.58
CA ASP A 55 -3.97 12.02 5.09
C ASP A 55 -4.77 10.98 4.29
N GLU A 56 -4.58 11.00 2.96
CA GLU A 56 -5.22 10.07 2.00
C GLU A 56 -4.17 9.28 1.22
N ILE A 57 -4.46 8.04 0.94
CA ILE A 57 -3.58 7.12 0.23
C ILE A 57 -4.31 6.52 -0.97
N ILE A 58 -3.62 6.48 -2.11
CA ILE A 58 -4.05 5.77 -3.30
C ILE A 58 -3.05 4.66 -3.60
N VAL A 59 -3.48 3.42 -3.47
CA VAL A 59 -2.66 2.24 -3.79
C VAL A 59 -2.89 1.86 -5.25
N MET A 60 -1.80 1.77 -6.02
CA MET A 60 -1.85 1.46 -7.45
C MET A 60 -1.07 0.18 -7.77
N TYR A 61 -1.60 -0.62 -8.68
CA TYR A 61 -0.92 -1.79 -9.24
C TYR A 61 -1.16 -1.89 -10.75
N GLY A 62 -0.08 -2.03 -11.52
CA GLY A 62 -0.19 -2.13 -12.97
C GLY A 62 -0.86 -0.92 -13.64
N GLY A 63 -0.65 0.30 -13.12
CA GLY A 63 -1.27 1.52 -13.64
C GLY A 63 -2.75 1.70 -13.28
N ARG A 64 -3.33 0.82 -12.47
CA ARG A 64 -4.74 0.89 -12.02
C ARG A 64 -4.82 1.15 -10.53
N VAL A 65 -5.83 1.90 -10.11
CA VAL A 65 -6.13 2.10 -8.69
C VAL A 65 -6.73 0.82 -8.13
N CYS A 66 -6.10 0.28 -7.10
CA CYS A 66 -6.55 -0.91 -6.38
C CYS A 66 -7.40 -0.55 -5.17
N GLU A 67 -6.98 0.49 -4.46
CA GLU A 67 -7.58 0.89 -3.21
C GLU A 67 -7.27 2.36 -2.94
N ARG A 68 -8.20 3.09 -2.32
CA ARG A 68 -7.98 4.45 -1.85
C ARG A 68 -8.80 4.73 -0.59
N GLY A 69 -8.22 5.53 0.29
CA GLY A 69 -8.88 5.90 1.55
C GLY A 69 -7.95 6.68 2.46
N THR A 70 -8.43 6.95 3.67
CA THR A 70 -7.60 7.55 4.70
C THR A 70 -6.42 6.64 5.07
N ALA A 71 -5.36 7.21 5.61
CA ALA A 71 -4.21 6.43 6.07
C ALA A 71 -4.64 5.31 7.04
N ASP A 72 -5.51 5.62 8.00
CA ASP A 72 -6.04 4.63 8.95
C ASP A 72 -6.78 3.49 8.24
N ALA A 73 -7.64 3.79 7.28
CA ALA A 73 -8.38 2.78 6.53
C ALA A 73 -7.44 1.83 5.78
N ILE A 74 -6.43 2.36 5.09
CA ILE A 74 -5.47 1.58 4.30
C ILE A 74 -4.55 0.73 5.19
N PHE A 75 -4.05 1.28 6.31
CA PHE A 75 -3.10 0.56 7.17
C PHE A 75 -3.76 -0.47 8.07
N TYR A 76 -4.96 -0.17 8.61
CA TYR A 76 -5.61 -1.04 9.60
C TYR A 76 -6.75 -1.88 9.04
N HIS A 77 -7.38 -1.45 7.94
CA HIS A 77 -8.54 -2.11 7.33
C HIS A 77 -8.39 -2.33 5.81
N PRO A 78 -7.23 -2.83 5.33
CA PRO A 78 -6.99 -3.00 3.90
C PRO A 78 -8.02 -3.94 3.29
N ALA A 79 -8.63 -3.54 2.18
CA ALA A 79 -9.68 -4.27 1.50
C ALA A 79 -9.21 -5.01 0.23
N HIS A 80 -8.15 -4.52 -0.43
CA HIS A 80 -7.58 -5.16 -1.62
C HIS A 80 -6.44 -6.11 -1.25
N GLU A 81 -6.40 -7.31 -1.82
CA GLU A 81 -5.37 -8.32 -1.53
C GLU A 81 -3.93 -7.86 -1.82
N TYR A 82 -3.73 -6.95 -2.78
CA TYR A 82 -2.43 -6.34 -3.02
C TYR A 82 -1.99 -5.47 -1.84
N THR A 83 -2.86 -4.62 -1.31
CA THR A 83 -2.59 -3.78 -0.14
C THR A 83 -2.27 -4.63 1.08
N LYS A 84 -3.05 -5.69 1.32
CA LYS A 84 -2.77 -6.67 2.38
C LYS A 84 -1.40 -7.32 2.22
N GLY A 85 -1.03 -7.67 0.98
CA GLY A 85 0.27 -8.24 0.65
C GLY A 85 1.42 -7.25 0.90
N LEU A 86 1.25 -5.98 0.53
CA LEU A 86 2.24 -4.93 0.81
C LEU A 86 2.46 -4.77 2.32
N LEU A 87 1.38 -4.65 3.09
CA LEU A 87 1.46 -4.48 4.54
C LEU A 87 2.07 -5.70 5.26
N ARG A 88 1.82 -6.92 4.77
CA ARG A 88 2.47 -8.15 5.28
C ARG A 88 3.96 -8.22 4.96
N SER A 89 4.43 -7.48 3.97
CA SER A 89 5.85 -7.44 3.58
C SER A 89 6.67 -6.43 4.38
N ILE A 90 6.03 -5.63 5.27
CA ILE A 90 6.72 -4.65 6.11
C ILE A 90 7.12 -5.30 7.43
N PRO A 91 8.37 -5.08 7.92
CA PRO A 91 8.76 -5.47 9.26
C PRO A 91 7.90 -4.75 10.31
N LYS A 92 7.24 -5.51 11.19
CA LYS A 92 6.55 -4.93 12.35
C LYS A 92 7.55 -4.76 13.48
N ALA A 93 7.59 -3.56 14.08
CA ALA A 93 8.52 -3.25 15.17
C ALA A 93 8.33 -4.18 16.39
N ASP A 94 7.11 -4.65 16.62
CA ASP A 94 6.75 -5.48 17.78
C ASP A 94 7.10 -6.97 17.61
N ASN A 95 7.41 -7.45 16.40
CA ASN A 95 7.67 -8.85 16.10
C ASN A 95 8.87 -9.03 15.17
N MET A 96 10.08 -8.76 15.67
CA MET A 96 11.32 -8.94 14.91
C MET A 96 11.58 -10.39 14.42
N ASN A 97 10.85 -11.37 14.94
CA ASN A 97 10.95 -12.79 14.57
C ASN A 97 9.90 -13.25 13.54
N GLU A 98 8.99 -12.38 13.12
CA GLU A 98 7.99 -12.75 12.13
C GLU A 98 8.64 -12.76 10.72
N LYS A 99 8.58 -13.91 10.04
CA LYS A 99 9.08 -14.00 8.67
C LYS A 99 8.28 -13.07 7.78
N LEU A 100 8.96 -12.13 7.14
CA LEU A 100 8.36 -11.31 6.08
C LEU A 100 7.85 -12.23 4.97
N ILE A 101 6.58 -12.09 4.61
CA ILE A 101 5.98 -12.86 3.54
C ILE A 101 5.95 -11.96 2.29
N PRO A 102 6.88 -12.17 1.34
CA PRO A 102 6.87 -11.39 0.10
C PRO A 102 5.65 -11.75 -0.75
N ILE A 103 5.15 -10.78 -1.52
CA ILE A 103 4.11 -11.05 -2.50
C ILE A 103 4.68 -11.97 -3.59
N GLY A 104 4.16 -13.20 -3.65
CA GLY A 104 4.60 -14.22 -4.61
C GLY A 104 4.35 -13.84 -6.08
N GLY A 105 4.96 -14.63 -6.99
CA GLY A 105 4.77 -14.48 -8.43
C GLY A 105 5.53 -13.32 -9.08
N THR A 106 5.44 -13.23 -10.40
CA THR A 106 6.11 -12.20 -11.22
C THR A 106 5.22 -10.97 -11.35
N PRO A 107 5.76 -9.74 -11.25
CA PRO A 107 5.02 -8.52 -11.54
C PRO A 107 4.41 -8.55 -12.95
N ILE A 108 3.27 -7.87 -13.11
CA ILE A 108 2.55 -7.83 -14.37
C ILE A 108 3.35 -7.13 -15.47
N ASN A 109 3.24 -7.64 -16.69
CA ASN A 109 3.76 -6.97 -17.88
C ASN A 109 2.76 -5.87 -18.30
N LEU A 110 3.19 -4.63 -18.21
CA LEU A 110 2.35 -3.47 -18.57
C LEU A 110 2.01 -3.38 -20.05
N LEU A 111 2.79 -4.04 -20.92
CA LEU A 111 2.51 -4.12 -22.36
C LEU A 111 1.43 -5.15 -22.69
N GLN A 112 1.11 -6.06 -21.77
CA GLN A 112 0.13 -7.13 -21.93
C GLN A 112 -0.79 -7.17 -20.71
N MET A 113 -1.55 -6.09 -20.54
CA MET A 113 -2.50 -5.97 -19.43
C MET A 113 -3.64 -6.99 -19.58
N PRO A 114 -4.03 -7.70 -18.50
CA PRO A 114 -5.18 -8.60 -18.54
C PRO A 114 -6.49 -7.82 -18.67
N GLU A 115 -7.50 -8.46 -19.22
CA GLU A 115 -8.87 -7.93 -19.28
C GLU A 115 -9.46 -7.76 -17.88
N GLY A 116 -9.11 -8.65 -16.97
CA GLY A 116 -9.57 -8.68 -15.59
C GLY A 116 -8.71 -7.89 -14.62
N CYS A 117 -8.76 -8.29 -13.35
CA CYS A 117 -7.97 -7.67 -12.29
C CYS A 117 -6.46 -7.83 -12.56
N ALA A 118 -5.72 -6.72 -12.57
CA ALA A 118 -4.28 -6.71 -12.83
C ALA A 118 -3.48 -7.55 -11.82
N PHE A 119 -3.94 -7.63 -10.58
CA PHE A 119 -3.30 -8.40 -9.51
C PHE A 119 -3.69 -9.89 -9.51
N CYS A 120 -4.70 -10.30 -10.28
CA CYS A 120 -5.24 -11.66 -10.27
C CYS A 120 -4.17 -12.78 -10.38
N PRO A 121 -3.12 -12.68 -11.22
CA PRO A 121 -2.10 -13.74 -11.32
C PRO A 121 -1.27 -13.96 -10.04
N ARG A 122 -1.28 -13.01 -9.13
CA ARG A 122 -0.53 -13.03 -7.86
C ARG A 122 -1.44 -13.08 -6.63
N CYS A 123 -2.75 -13.06 -6.83
CA CYS A 123 -3.74 -13.01 -5.78
C CYS A 123 -4.05 -14.41 -5.27
N GLU A 124 -3.82 -14.65 -3.98
CA GLU A 124 -4.13 -15.94 -3.33
C GLU A 124 -5.65 -16.21 -3.28
N SER A 125 -6.46 -15.14 -3.25
CA SER A 125 -7.93 -15.19 -3.21
C SER A 125 -8.56 -15.01 -4.59
N ALA A 126 -7.83 -15.29 -5.69
CA ALA A 126 -8.31 -15.05 -7.04
C ALA A 126 -9.55 -15.90 -7.38
N MET A 127 -10.59 -15.25 -7.89
CA MET A 127 -11.82 -15.88 -8.37
C MET A 127 -11.86 -15.94 -9.90
N LYS A 128 -12.72 -16.78 -10.47
CA LYS A 128 -12.89 -16.89 -11.93
C LYS A 128 -13.28 -15.56 -12.60
N ILE A 129 -14.05 -14.72 -11.90
CA ILE A 129 -14.45 -13.39 -12.39
C ILE A 129 -13.24 -12.45 -12.49
N CYS A 130 -12.26 -12.56 -11.57
CA CYS A 130 -11.05 -11.75 -11.58
C CYS A 130 -10.21 -11.91 -12.85
N LEU A 131 -10.33 -13.03 -13.56
CA LEU A 131 -9.64 -13.28 -14.83
C LEU A 131 -10.28 -12.54 -16.00
N LYS A 132 -11.61 -12.32 -15.94
CA LYS A 132 -12.41 -11.86 -17.07
C LYS A 132 -12.84 -10.41 -16.98
N GLN A 133 -13.00 -9.90 -15.76
CA GLN A 133 -13.54 -8.57 -15.54
C GLN A 133 -12.73 -7.79 -14.51
N GLN A 134 -12.45 -6.54 -14.87
CA GLN A 134 -11.87 -5.57 -13.93
C GLN A 134 -12.96 -5.19 -12.92
N PRO A 135 -12.69 -5.29 -11.59
CA PRO A 135 -13.62 -4.80 -10.60
C PRO A 135 -13.75 -3.28 -10.68
N ALA A 136 -14.96 -2.76 -10.50
CA ALA A 136 -15.19 -1.35 -10.26
C ALA A 136 -14.68 -0.96 -8.86
N GLU A 137 -14.64 0.33 -8.56
CA GLU A 137 -14.42 0.79 -7.20
C GLU A 137 -15.71 0.59 -6.39
N PHE A 138 -15.62 -0.17 -5.30
CA PHE A 138 -16.70 -0.39 -4.34
C PHE A 138 -16.40 0.37 -3.06
N ARG A 139 -17.43 0.95 -2.46
CA ARG A 139 -17.31 1.58 -1.14
C ARG A 139 -17.28 0.48 -0.08
N VAL A 140 -16.17 0.41 0.67
CA VAL A 140 -15.94 -0.58 1.73
C VAL A 140 -15.94 0.07 3.13
N GLY A 141 -15.91 1.40 3.19
CA GLY A 141 -15.98 2.20 4.40
C GLY A 141 -16.45 3.63 4.09
N GLU A 142 -16.45 4.51 5.09
CA GLU A 142 -16.95 5.89 4.94
C GLU A 142 -16.15 6.65 3.86
N ASP A 143 -14.83 6.69 3.97
CA ASP A 143 -13.91 7.30 3.00
C ASP A 143 -12.92 6.26 2.46
N HIS A 144 -13.43 5.07 2.14
CA HIS A 144 -12.63 3.94 1.73
C HIS A 144 -13.27 3.22 0.54
N LEU A 145 -12.51 3.15 -0.57
CA LEU A 145 -12.93 2.46 -1.79
C LEU A 145 -11.87 1.43 -2.19
N ALA A 146 -12.32 0.29 -2.70
CA ALA A 146 -11.44 -0.77 -3.18
C ALA A 146 -11.98 -1.40 -4.46
N SER A 147 -11.07 -1.66 -5.41
CA SER A 147 -11.36 -2.34 -6.67
C SER A 147 -11.10 -3.84 -6.55
N CYS A 148 -11.92 -4.54 -5.75
CA CYS A 148 -11.76 -5.97 -5.49
C CYS A 148 -13.11 -6.69 -5.44
N TRP A 149 -13.24 -7.78 -6.18
CA TRP A 149 -14.45 -8.59 -6.21
C TRP A 149 -14.79 -9.28 -4.88
N MET A 150 -13.80 -9.48 -3.99
CA MET A 150 -14.03 -10.05 -2.66
C MET A 150 -14.97 -9.17 -1.83
N ASN A 151 -14.82 -7.84 -1.95
CA ASN A 151 -15.64 -6.90 -1.18
C ASN A 151 -17.11 -6.89 -1.60
N VAL A 152 -17.40 -7.26 -2.85
CA VAL A 152 -18.78 -7.37 -3.33
C VAL A 152 -19.52 -8.46 -2.59
N LYS A 153 -18.89 -9.59 -2.35
CA LYS A 153 -19.50 -10.71 -1.62
C LYS A 153 -19.81 -10.30 -0.17
N GLU A 154 -18.88 -9.66 0.49
CA GLU A 154 -19.06 -9.16 1.87
C GLU A 154 -20.18 -8.12 1.97
N ILE A 155 -20.29 -7.23 0.97
CA ILE A 155 -21.37 -6.22 0.91
C ILE A 155 -22.74 -6.88 0.73
N TYR A 156 -22.86 -7.89 -0.13
CA TYR A 156 -24.12 -8.61 -0.33
C TYR A 156 -24.51 -9.40 0.92
N GLU A 157 -23.60 -10.11 1.54
CA GLU A 157 -23.85 -10.86 2.79
C GLU A 157 -24.27 -9.94 3.94
N ALA A 158 -23.69 -8.75 4.04
CA ALA A 158 -24.08 -7.76 5.06
C ALA A 158 -25.51 -7.18 4.81
N GLN A 159 -25.91 -7.04 3.54
CA GLN A 159 -27.25 -6.55 3.19
C GLN A 159 -28.34 -7.62 3.42
N GLU A 160 -28.05 -8.90 3.16
CA GLU A 160 -28.99 -10.00 3.40
C GLU A 160 -29.14 -10.32 4.89
N GLY A 161 -28.06 -10.20 5.69
CA GLY A 161 -28.08 -10.41 7.14
C GLY A 161 -28.90 -9.37 7.91
N GLY A 162 -29.03 -8.16 7.39
CA GLY A 162 -29.81 -7.07 8.00
C GLY A 162 -31.34 -7.15 7.77
N SER A 163 -31.80 -8.07 6.92
CA SER A 163 -33.23 -8.19 6.56
C SER A 163 -34.01 -9.18 7.42
N ASN A 164 -33.39 -9.85 8.39
CA ASN A 164 -34.00 -10.87 9.23
C ASN A 164 -34.33 -10.44 10.68
N GLU A 165 -34.22 -9.14 10.98
CA GLU A 165 -34.69 -8.60 12.27
C GLU A 165 -35.83 -7.58 12.05
N GLN A 166 -37.00 -8.08 11.67
CA GLN A 166 -38.29 -7.39 11.89
C GLN A 166 -39.37 -8.40 12.25
#